data_af7ef9f3166663dbe3169017716bc3b0
#
_entry.id   af7ef9f3166663dbe3169017716bc3b0
#
_cell.length_a   1.000
_cell.length_b   1.000
_cell.length_c   1.000
_cell.angle_alpha   90.00
_cell.angle_beta   90.00
_cell.angle_gamma   90.00
#
_symmetry.space_group_name_H-M   'P 1'
#
loop_
_entity.id
_entity.type
_entity.pdbx_description
1 polymer ?
#
loop_
_entity_poly.entity_id
_entity_poly.type
_entity_poly.pdbx_seq_one_letter_code
_entity_poly.pdbx_strand_id
1 'polypeptide(L)'
;MKRRDLLAGAGAGSLAAVASSLLAPRVALAAEGQPDSEAGRALAELQQALDELEAGFATPEAKLRTALDFAEARRMLLHVLLHGLETWLEADPQRPFFRPFIHQHKKLLGDNPDARYFSAVIDDQRRYRIRGNLAGATYTSFTIELAPNPDGPGVGSTLNDTQFKTDATGDYEIILSRNKEEGNWMQLPAGASSVTTRHYYEREESINND
;
A
#
# COMPACT_ATOMS: atom_id res chain seq x y z
N MET A 1 18.28 29.47 -23.45
CA MET A 1 18.37 28.95 -22.07
C MET A 1 17.73 27.56 -22.07
N LYS A 2 18.50 26.53 -21.85
CA LYS A 2 18.04 25.14 -21.91
C LYS A 2 17.44 24.75 -20.55
N ARG A 3 16.31 24.05 -20.56
CA ARG A 3 15.54 23.57 -19.37
C ARG A 3 16.37 22.81 -18.30
N ARG A 4 17.61 22.48 -18.61
CA ARG A 4 18.52 21.77 -17.69
C ARG A 4 19.12 22.63 -16.56
N ASP A 5 19.17 23.94 -16.75
CA ASP A 5 19.86 24.83 -15.80
C ASP A 5 18.96 25.30 -14.65
N LEU A 6 17.64 25.05 -14.74
CA LEU A 6 16.66 25.44 -13.70
C LEU A 6 16.48 24.38 -12.60
N LEU A 7 16.94 23.16 -12.80
CA LEU A 7 16.78 22.07 -11.82
C LEU A 7 18.00 21.87 -10.89
N ALA A 8 19.12 22.55 -11.19
CA ALA A 8 20.35 22.40 -10.41
C ALA A 8 20.39 23.25 -9.11
N GLY A 9 19.51 24.22 -8.96
CA GLY A 9 19.58 25.20 -7.87
C GLY A 9 18.65 25.00 -6.68
N ALA A 10 17.57 24.21 -6.82
CA ALA A 10 16.51 24.17 -5.81
C ALA A 10 16.44 22.86 -4.99
N GLY A 11 17.11 21.82 -5.42
CA GLY A 11 16.94 20.47 -4.84
C GLY A 11 17.86 20.10 -3.68
N ALA A 12 19.04 20.69 -3.60
CA ALA A 12 20.04 20.28 -2.62
C ALA A 12 19.87 20.93 -1.24
N GLY A 13 19.26 22.10 -1.17
CA GLY A 13 19.11 22.83 0.09
C GLY A 13 17.97 22.31 1.00
N SER A 14 16.87 21.87 0.40
CA SER A 14 15.69 21.47 1.17
C SER A 14 15.81 20.06 1.76
N LEU A 15 16.43 19.13 1.06
CA LEU A 15 16.64 17.76 1.56
C LEU A 15 17.72 17.70 2.64
N ALA A 16 18.75 18.54 2.57
CA ALA A 16 19.75 18.64 3.61
C ALA A 16 19.20 19.25 4.92
N ALA A 17 18.27 20.19 4.81
CA ALA A 17 17.63 20.79 5.99
C ALA A 17 16.69 19.80 6.71
N VAL A 18 15.95 18.97 5.97
CA VAL A 18 15.09 17.95 6.56
C VAL A 18 15.91 16.80 7.14
N ALA A 19 16.98 16.36 6.45
CA ALA A 19 17.87 15.33 6.96
C ALA A 19 18.65 15.79 8.21
N SER A 20 19.05 17.06 8.27
CA SER A 20 19.75 17.61 9.45
C SER A 20 18.83 17.74 10.67
N SER A 21 17.53 17.95 10.47
CA SER A 21 16.55 17.99 11.59
C SER A 21 16.23 16.60 12.13
N LEU A 22 16.36 15.54 11.32
CA LEU A 22 16.18 14.15 11.74
C LEU A 22 17.41 13.57 12.45
N LEU A 23 18.59 14.19 12.28
CA LEU A 23 19.86 13.80 12.90
C LEU A 23 20.27 14.71 14.08
N ALA A 24 19.49 15.73 14.38
CA ALA A 24 19.70 16.52 15.60
C ALA A 24 19.60 15.59 16.82
N PRO A 25 20.52 15.70 17.81
CA PRO A 25 20.37 14.93 19.03
C PRO A 25 18.99 15.20 19.58
N ARG A 26 18.25 14.13 19.89
CA ARG A 26 16.95 14.21 20.55
C ARG A 26 17.12 15.08 21.78
N VAL A 27 16.77 16.35 21.71
CA VAL A 27 16.48 17.12 22.91
C VAL A 27 15.25 16.42 23.48
N ALA A 28 15.44 15.67 24.54
CA ALA A 28 14.36 15.16 25.36
C ALA A 28 13.62 16.40 25.91
N LEU A 29 12.64 16.86 25.15
CA LEU A 29 11.54 17.62 25.70
C LEU A 29 10.77 16.62 26.53
N ALA A 30 11.22 16.45 27.78
CA ALA A 30 10.41 15.92 28.84
C ALA A 30 9.22 16.86 28.95
N ALA A 31 8.14 16.52 28.26
CA ALA A 31 6.83 17.11 28.54
C ALA A 31 6.41 16.55 29.90
N GLU A 32 6.88 17.21 30.98
CA GLU A 32 6.35 16.98 32.30
C GLU A 32 4.84 17.28 32.22
N GLY A 33 4.01 16.22 32.32
CA GLY A 33 2.58 16.37 32.54
C GLY A 33 1.62 15.90 31.47
N GLN A 34 2.05 15.31 30.36
CA GLN A 34 1.08 14.61 29.54
C GLN A 34 0.92 13.15 30.05
N PRO A 35 -0.30 12.71 30.41
CA PRO A 35 -0.51 11.31 30.72
C PRO A 35 -0.11 10.49 29.49
N ASP A 36 0.51 9.34 29.74
CA ASP A 36 0.94 8.37 28.71
C ASP A 36 -0.27 7.93 27.87
N SER A 37 -0.53 8.69 26.82
CA SER A 37 -1.71 8.48 25.96
C SER A 37 -1.50 7.24 25.11
N GLU A 38 -2.57 6.53 24.78
CA GLU A 38 -2.55 5.40 23.86
C GLU A 38 -1.86 5.78 22.52
N ALA A 39 -2.15 6.95 22.00
CA ALA A 39 -1.52 7.48 20.79
C ALA A 39 -0.01 7.72 20.98
N GLY A 40 0.42 8.17 22.18
CA GLY A 40 1.85 8.32 22.50
C GLY A 40 2.58 6.99 22.52
N ARG A 41 1.98 5.97 23.12
CA ARG A 41 2.53 4.59 23.10
C ARG A 41 2.61 4.02 21.69
N ALA A 42 1.53 4.13 20.91
CA ALA A 42 1.50 3.66 19.52
C ALA A 42 2.58 4.34 18.65
N LEU A 43 2.82 5.63 18.85
CA LEU A 43 3.89 6.34 18.15
C LEU A 43 5.28 5.85 18.57
N ALA A 44 5.48 5.58 19.86
CA ALA A 44 6.73 5.04 20.38
C ALA A 44 7.01 3.62 19.82
N GLU A 45 5.99 2.76 19.77
CA GLU A 45 6.08 1.42 19.17
C GLU A 45 6.42 1.51 17.68
N LEU A 46 5.80 2.43 16.93
CA LEU A 46 6.14 2.65 15.52
C LEU A 46 7.60 3.09 15.36
N GLN A 47 8.09 4.01 16.20
CA GLN A 47 9.48 4.44 16.17
C GLN A 47 10.44 3.27 16.45
N GLN A 48 10.14 2.46 17.45
CA GLN A 48 10.93 1.28 17.77
C GLN A 48 10.96 0.29 16.61
N ALA A 49 9.82 0.00 15.98
CA ALA A 49 9.73 -0.89 14.83
C ALA A 49 10.58 -0.38 13.64
N LEU A 50 10.60 0.93 13.39
CA LEU A 50 11.45 1.51 12.35
C LEU A 50 12.94 1.39 12.68
N ASP A 51 13.33 1.60 13.93
CA ASP A 51 14.73 1.47 14.39
C ASP A 51 15.18 -0.01 14.28
N GLU A 52 14.34 -0.97 14.63
CA GLU A 52 14.61 -2.41 14.50
C GLU A 52 14.77 -2.83 13.04
N LEU A 53 13.91 -2.35 12.14
CA LEU A 53 14.01 -2.62 10.70
C LEU A 53 15.28 -2.02 10.11
N GLU A 54 15.67 -0.79 10.48
CA GLU A 54 16.91 -0.20 10.02
C GLU A 54 18.13 -0.94 10.56
N ALA A 55 18.10 -1.39 11.80
CA ALA A 55 19.18 -2.21 12.37
C ALA A 55 19.34 -3.53 11.61
N GLY A 56 18.25 -4.11 11.12
CA GLY A 56 18.27 -5.31 10.27
C GLY A 56 19.03 -5.14 8.97
N PHE A 57 19.13 -3.92 8.43
CA PHE A 57 19.92 -3.66 7.20
C PHE A 57 21.41 -3.88 7.38
N ALA A 58 21.92 -3.78 8.61
CA ALA A 58 23.34 -4.00 8.91
C ALA A 58 23.70 -5.51 9.08
N THR A 59 22.71 -6.40 9.01
CA THR A 59 22.93 -7.84 9.17
C THR A 59 23.48 -8.47 7.87
N PRO A 60 24.28 -9.56 7.99
CA PRO A 60 24.79 -10.27 6.80
C PRO A 60 23.66 -10.83 5.91
N GLU A 61 22.52 -11.18 6.50
CA GLU A 61 21.35 -11.72 5.82
C GLU A 61 20.69 -10.72 4.87
N ALA A 62 20.77 -9.43 5.17
CA ALA A 62 20.27 -8.36 4.31
C ALA A 62 21.07 -8.21 3.01
N LYS A 63 22.33 -8.69 3.01
CA LYS A 63 23.24 -8.66 1.84
C LYS A 63 23.49 -7.27 1.26
N LEU A 64 23.25 -6.20 2.00
CA LEU A 64 23.54 -4.83 1.58
C LEU A 64 25.05 -4.60 1.67
N ARG A 65 25.66 -4.04 0.61
CA ARG A 65 27.13 -3.94 0.50
C ARG A 65 27.62 -2.52 0.20
N THR A 66 26.79 -1.75 -0.49
CA THR A 66 27.17 -0.43 -0.97
C THR A 66 26.33 0.67 -0.34
N ALA A 67 26.80 1.91 -0.36
CA ALA A 67 26.00 3.05 0.08
C ALA A 67 24.67 3.16 -0.69
N LEU A 68 24.66 2.74 -1.96
CA LEU A 68 23.45 2.71 -2.78
C LEU A 68 22.45 1.65 -2.26
N ASP A 69 22.91 0.45 -1.91
CA ASP A 69 22.05 -0.60 -1.36
C ASP A 69 21.37 -0.11 -0.08
N PHE A 70 22.10 0.54 0.83
CA PHE A 70 21.53 1.11 2.06
C PHE A 70 20.54 2.25 1.77
N ALA A 71 20.82 3.09 0.77
CA ALA A 71 19.91 4.17 0.38
C ALA A 71 18.58 3.60 -0.17
N GLU A 72 18.65 2.57 -1.02
CA GLU A 72 17.47 1.90 -1.57
C GLU A 72 16.69 1.11 -0.49
N ALA A 73 17.37 0.48 0.46
CA ALA A 73 16.71 -0.18 1.60
C ALA A 73 15.93 0.82 2.46
N ARG A 74 16.52 1.99 2.77
CA ARG A 74 15.81 3.06 3.49
C ARG A 74 14.65 3.62 2.68
N ARG A 75 14.81 3.78 1.38
CA ARG A 75 13.72 4.19 0.49
C ARG A 75 12.58 3.17 0.53
N MET A 76 12.89 1.88 0.48
CA MET A 76 11.89 0.82 0.60
C MET A 76 11.17 0.88 1.95
N LEU A 77 11.89 1.08 3.06
CA LEU A 77 11.29 1.25 4.38
C LEU A 77 10.29 2.42 4.42
N LEU A 78 10.63 3.55 3.79
CA LEU A 78 9.72 4.70 3.69
C LEU A 78 8.50 4.39 2.81
N HIS A 79 8.63 3.58 1.75
CA HIS A 79 7.49 3.12 0.96
C HIS A 79 6.56 2.21 1.76
N VAL A 80 7.12 1.31 2.58
CA VAL A 80 6.33 0.44 3.49
C VAL A 80 5.58 1.28 4.52
N LEU A 81 6.27 2.24 5.15
CA LEU A 81 5.67 3.16 6.11
C LEU A 81 4.53 3.97 5.48
N LEU A 82 4.78 4.55 4.31
CA LEU A 82 3.77 5.29 3.57
C LEU A 82 2.55 4.42 3.26
N HIS A 83 2.78 3.19 2.80
CA HIS A 83 1.70 2.24 2.55
C HIS A 83 0.89 1.94 3.82
N GLY A 84 1.56 1.71 4.94
CA GLY A 84 0.90 1.49 6.24
C GLY A 84 0.03 2.66 6.65
N LEU A 85 0.55 3.88 6.57
CA LEU A 85 -0.18 5.10 6.91
C LEU A 85 -1.40 5.32 5.97
N GLU A 86 -1.22 5.19 4.66
CA GLU A 86 -2.29 5.35 3.68
C GLU A 86 -3.39 4.28 3.84
N THR A 87 -3.00 3.07 4.22
CA THR A 87 -3.93 1.93 4.29
C THR A 87 -4.65 1.86 5.62
N TRP A 88 -3.94 2.06 6.73
CA TRP A 88 -4.48 1.75 8.05
C TRP A 88 -4.87 2.97 8.89
N LEU A 89 -4.15 4.09 8.77
CA LEU A 89 -4.44 5.27 9.58
C LEU A 89 -5.82 5.86 9.24
N GLU A 90 -6.16 5.92 7.95
CA GLU A 90 -7.42 6.47 7.46
C GLU A 90 -8.38 5.36 6.98
N ALA A 91 -8.20 4.14 7.49
CA ALA A 91 -9.03 3.00 7.11
C ALA A 91 -10.41 3.07 7.79
N ASP A 92 -11.47 3.01 6.98
CA ASP A 92 -12.84 2.84 7.46
C ASP A 92 -13.53 1.70 6.69
N PRO A 93 -13.63 0.50 7.27
CA PRO A 93 -14.33 -0.61 6.63
C PRO A 93 -15.82 -0.34 6.37
N GLN A 94 -16.41 0.68 6.99
CA GLN A 94 -17.81 1.08 6.72
C GLN A 94 -17.92 1.92 5.45
N ARG A 95 -16.83 2.57 5.04
CA ARG A 95 -16.75 3.44 3.86
C ARG A 95 -15.50 3.12 3.04
N PRO A 96 -15.33 1.86 2.63
CA PRO A 96 -14.13 1.45 1.92
C PRO A 96 -14.04 2.18 0.58
N PHE A 97 -12.83 2.53 0.19
CA PHE A 97 -12.54 3.00 -1.15
C PHE A 97 -11.19 2.47 -1.61
N PHE A 98 -11.05 2.26 -2.92
CA PHE A 98 -9.81 1.79 -3.49
C PHE A 98 -8.77 2.90 -3.56
N ARG A 99 -7.58 2.60 -3.04
CA ARG A 99 -6.39 3.45 -3.12
C ARG A 99 -5.33 2.77 -3.97
N PRO A 100 -4.64 3.47 -4.89
CA PRO A 100 -3.47 2.92 -5.55
C PRO A 100 -2.37 2.75 -4.50
N PHE A 101 -1.89 1.52 -4.29
CA PHE A 101 -0.86 1.27 -3.27
C PHE A 101 0.51 0.95 -3.85
N ILE A 102 0.58 0.58 -5.13
CA ILE A 102 1.82 0.42 -5.89
C ILE A 102 1.67 1.24 -7.18
N HIS A 103 2.66 2.06 -7.47
CA HIS A 103 2.73 2.87 -8.69
C HIS A 103 4.20 3.21 -9.01
N GLN A 104 4.45 3.92 -10.12
CA GLN A 104 5.80 4.22 -10.61
C GLN A 104 6.73 4.90 -9.58
N HIS A 105 6.19 5.61 -8.59
CA HIS A 105 6.98 6.31 -7.55
C HIS A 105 6.94 5.62 -6.18
N LYS A 106 6.12 4.59 -6.01
CA LYS A 106 6.03 3.80 -4.78
C LYS A 106 6.01 2.31 -5.14
N LYS A 107 7.15 1.67 -5.00
CA LYS A 107 7.39 0.27 -5.34
C LYS A 107 7.40 -0.60 -4.10
N LEU A 108 6.77 -1.78 -4.17
CA LEU A 108 6.71 -2.75 -3.08
C LEU A 108 6.77 -4.18 -3.64
N LEU A 109 7.52 -5.06 -2.95
CA LEU A 109 7.45 -6.51 -3.11
C LEU A 109 7.67 -7.03 -4.54
N GLY A 110 8.46 -6.34 -5.36
CA GLY A 110 8.75 -6.80 -6.73
C GLY A 110 7.52 -6.75 -7.64
N ASP A 111 6.80 -5.66 -7.60
CA ASP A 111 5.62 -5.41 -8.42
C ASP A 111 5.89 -5.50 -9.92
N ASN A 112 4.85 -5.87 -10.67
CA ASN A 112 4.90 -5.89 -12.13
C ASN A 112 4.66 -4.46 -12.67
N PRO A 113 5.56 -3.91 -13.52
CA PRO A 113 5.41 -2.57 -14.09
C PRO A 113 4.18 -2.42 -15.01
N ASP A 114 3.70 -3.52 -15.61
CA ASP A 114 2.56 -3.53 -16.51
C ASP A 114 1.21 -3.63 -15.79
N ALA A 115 1.23 -3.61 -14.45
CA ALA A 115 0.03 -3.74 -13.63
C ALA A 115 -0.23 -2.49 -12.79
N ARG A 116 -1.52 -2.16 -12.64
CA ARG A 116 -2.00 -1.21 -11.65
C ARG A 116 -2.59 -1.96 -10.46
N TYR A 117 -2.25 -1.51 -9.28
CA TYR A 117 -2.63 -2.16 -8.03
C TYR A 117 -3.44 -1.21 -7.16
N PHE A 118 -4.59 -1.67 -6.69
CA PHE A 118 -5.41 -0.92 -5.75
C PHE A 118 -5.74 -1.81 -4.55
N SER A 119 -5.95 -1.18 -3.40
CA SER A 119 -6.39 -1.87 -2.19
C SER A 119 -7.48 -1.07 -1.49
N ALA A 120 -8.41 -1.78 -0.86
CA ALA A 120 -9.41 -1.21 0.03
C ALA A 120 -9.49 -2.04 1.29
N VAL A 121 -9.50 -1.38 2.45
CA VAL A 121 -9.69 -2.06 3.74
C VAL A 121 -11.16 -2.40 3.90
N ILE A 122 -11.42 -3.63 4.30
CA ILE A 122 -12.77 -4.19 4.55
C ILE A 122 -12.74 -4.97 5.85
N ASP A 123 -13.90 -5.39 6.33
CA ASP A 123 -14.03 -6.37 7.40
C ASP A 123 -14.90 -7.56 6.97
N ASP A 124 -14.81 -8.65 7.69
CA ASP A 124 -15.52 -9.87 7.38
C ASP A 124 -16.98 -9.91 7.90
N GLN A 125 -17.44 -8.83 8.55
CA GLN A 125 -18.78 -8.76 9.12
C GLN A 125 -19.80 -8.10 8.19
N ARG A 126 -19.33 -7.46 7.11
CA ARG A 126 -20.14 -6.64 6.23
C ARG A 126 -20.34 -7.29 4.88
N ARG A 127 -21.23 -6.69 4.11
CA ARG A 127 -21.44 -6.98 2.70
C ARG A 127 -20.94 -5.77 1.90
N TYR A 128 -20.12 -6.02 0.88
CA TYR A 128 -19.58 -4.97 0.03
C TYR A 128 -20.00 -5.14 -1.42
N ARG A 129 -19.95 -4.06 -2.14
CA ARG A 129 -20.17 -3.99 -3.57
C ARG A 129 -19.01 -3.28 -4.23
N ILE A 130 -18.33 -3.96 -5.14
CA ILE A 130 -17.32 -3.36 -6.00
C ILE A 130 -17.97 -3.04 -7.33
N ARG A 131 -17.76 -1.83 -7.82
CA ARG A 131 -18.11 -1.41 -9.17
C ARG A 131 -16.88 -0.92 -9.88
N GLY A 132 -16.74 -1.23 -11.14
CA GLY A 132 -15.64 -0.80 -11.96
C GLY A 132 -15.85 -1.09 -13.42
N ASN A 133 -14.84 -0.70 -14.19
CA ASN A 133 -14.75 -0.96 -15.61
C ASN A 133 -13.39 -1.61 -15.91
N LEU A 134 -13.31 -2.54 -16.87
CA LEU A 134 -12.04 -3.16 -17.25
C LEU A 134 -11.03 -2.15 -17.80
N ALA A 135 -11.51 -1.01 -18.37
CA ALA A 135 -10.69 0.08 -18.87
C ALA A 135 -9.57 -0.36 -19.85
N GLY A 136 -9.85 -1.42 -20.62
CA GLY A 136 -8.87 -2.00 -21.56
C GLY A 136 -7.81 -2.89 -20.92
N ALA A 137 -7.95 -3.25 -19.64
CA ALA A 137 -7.09 -4.24 -19.03
C ALA A 137 -7.26 -5.59 -19.73
N THR A 138 -6.13 -6.24 -20.03
CA THR A 138 -6.09 -7.60 -20.62
C THR A 138 -6.29 -8.68 -19.58
N TYR A 139 -6.10 -8.35 -18.32
CA TYR A 139 -6.38 -9.21 -17.17
C TYR A 139 -6.74 -8.37 -15.96
N THR A 140 -7.77 -8.76 -15.24
CA THR A 140 -8.18 -8.14 -13.98
C THR A 140 -8.43 -9.21 -12.93
N SER A 141 -7.89 -9.02 -11.74
CA SER A 141 -8.12 -9.92 -10.62
C SER A 141 -8.39 -9.19 -9.32
N PHE A 142 -9.12 -9.86 -8.45
CA PHE A 142 -9.45 -9.45 -7.09
C PHE A 142 -8.97 -10.54 -6.12
N THR A 143 -8.39 -10.13 -5.01
CA THR A 143 -7.92 -11.02 -3.95
C THR A 143 -8.39 -10.49 -2.61
N ILE A 144 -9.06 -11.32 -1.82
CA ILE A 144 -9.31 -11.03 -0.40
C ILE A 144 -8.07 -11.42 0.39
N GLU A 145 -7.49 -10.45 1.06
CA GLU A 145 -6.38 -10.66 1.98
C GLU A 145 -6.93 -10.86 3.39
N LEU A 146 -6.38 -11.83 4.10
CA LEU A 146 -6.72 -12.07 5.50
C LEU A 146 -5.88 -11.21 6.43
N ALA A 147 -6.39 -10.90 7.60
CA ALA A 147 -5.63 -10.21 8.62
C ALA A 147 -4.32 -10.97 8.91
N PRO A 148 -3.21 -10.26 9.10
CA PRO A 148 -1.93 -10.88 9.44
C PRO A 148 -2.07 -11.76 10.69
N ASN A 149 -1.43 -12.91 10.66
CA ASN A 149 -1.30 -13.83 11.79
C ASN A 149 0.18 -14.20 11.95
N PRO A 150 0.58 -14.98 12.97
CA PRO A 150 1.97 -15.36 13.18
C PRO A 150 2.63 -16.07 11.99
N ASP A 151 1.84 -16.73 11.14
CA ASP A 151 2.34 -17.42 9.94
C ASP A 151 2.46 -16.49 8.73
N GLY A 152 2.08 -15.21 8.89
CA GLY A 152 2.09 -14.17 7.86
C GLY A 152 0.70 -13.86 7.27
N PRO A 153 0.64 -13.00 6.26
CA PRO A 153 -0.60 -12.65 5.60
C PRO A 153 -1.15 -13.84 4.81
N GLY A 154 -2.44 -14.10 4.96
CA GLY A 154 -3.14 -15.16 4.25
C GLY A 154 -3.95 -14.63 3.06
N VAL A 155 -4.20 -15.50 2.09
CA VAL A 155 -5.13 -15.25 0.98
C VAL A 155 -6.43 -15.98 1.26
N GLY A 156 -7.55 -15.25 1.22
CA GLY A 156 -8.87 -15.81 1.43
C GLY A 156 -9.45 -16.36 0.13
N SER A 157 -10.06 -15.52 -0.68
CA SER A 157 -10.65 -15.88 -1.96
C SER A 157 -10.08 -15.02 -3.09
N THR A 158 -10.12 -15.55 -4.31
CA THR A 158 -9.68 -14.86 -5.52
C THR A 158 -10.76 -14.93 -6.59
N LEU A 159 -10.80 -13.91 -7.44
CA LEU A 159 -11.70 -13.84 -8.59
C LEU A 159 -10.96 -13.14 -9.73
N ASN A 160 -11.05 -13.64 -10.95
CA ASN A 160 -10.47 -12.98 -12.11
C ASN A 160 -11.50 -12.80 -13.24
N ASP A 161 -11.11 -12.09 -14.29
CA ASP A 161 -11.96 -11.70 -15.42
C ASP A 161 -12.55 -12.87 -16.21
N THR A 162 -12.00 -14.07 -16.09
CA THR A 162 -12.62 -15.28 -16.67
C THR A 162 -13.76 -15.84 -15.83
N GLN A 163 -13.93 -15.35 -14.60
CA GLN A 163 -14.87 -15.86 -13.60
C GLN A 163 -16.02 -14.90 -13.31
N PHE A 164 -15.94 -13.64 -13.71
CA PHE A 164 -17.02 -12.68 -13.58
C PHE A 164 -17.45 -12.14 -14.95
N LYS A 165 -18.64 -11.59 -15.01
CA LYS A 165 -19.24 -11.05 -16.24
C LYS A 165 -19.19 -9.52 -16.20
N THR A 166 -18.94 -8.95 -17.36
CA THR A 166 -19.07 -7.51 -17.63
C THR A 166 -20.22 -7.27 -18.59
N ASP A 167 -20.67 -6.06 -18.69
CA ASP A 167 -21.54 -5.63 -19.78
C ASP A 167 -20.73 -5.33 -21.07
N ALA A 168 -21.43 -4.85 -22.09
CA ALA A 168 -20.83 -4.55 -23.39
C ALA A 168 -19.83 -3.38 -23.36
N THR A 169 -19.87 -2.55 -22.32
CA THR A 169 -18.94 -1.41 -22.10
C THR A 169 -17.76 -1.79 -21.22
N GLY A 170 -17.74 -3.00 -20.69
CA GLY A 170 -16.71 -3.49 -19.77
C GLY A 170 -16.99 -3.18 -18.30
N ASP A 171 -18.18 -2.64 -17.99
CA ASP A 171 -18.56 -2.39 -16.61
C ASP A 171 -18.91 -3.68 -15.86
N TYR A 172 -18.56 -3.73 -14.60
CA TYR A 172 -18.87 -4.85 -13.72
C TYR A 172 -19.33 -4.41 -12.34
N GLU A 173 -20.12 -5.27 -11.72
CA GLU A 173 -20.44 -5.22 -10.30
C GLU A 173 -20.11 -6.57 -9.68
N ILE A 174 -19.41 -6.59 -8.55
CA ILE A 174 -19.04 -7.80 -7.80
C ILE A 174 -19.52 -7.62 -6.36
N ILE A 175 -20.21 -8.62 -5.82
CA ILE A 175 -20.62 -8.63 -4.43
C ILE A 175 -19.63 -9.45 -3.62
N LEU A 176 -19.18 -8.86 -2.50
CA LEU A 176 -18.42 -9.56 -1.48
C LEU A 176 -19.35 -9.84 -0.31
N SER A 177 -19.52 -11.10 0.03
CA SER A 177 -20.38 -11.50 1.17
C SER A 177 -20.00 -12.90 1.67
N ARG A 178 -20.38 -13.20 2.92
CA ARG A 178 -20.16 -14.54 3.51
C ARG A 178 -20.97 -15.62 2.82
N ASN A 179 -22.21 -15.29 2.50
CA ASN A 179 -23.14 -16.21 1.85
C ASN A 179 -23.16 -15.96 0.35
N LYS A 180 -23.26 -17.03 -0.43
CA LYS A 180 -23.34 -16.95 -1.88
C LYS A 180 -24.53 -16.11 -2.31
N GLU A 181 -24.30 -15.23 -3.29
CA GLU A 181 -25.30 -14.40 -3.93
C GLU A 181 -25.36 -14.65 -5.44
N GLU A 182 -26.42 -14.13 -6.07
CA GLU A 182 -26.56 -14.17 -7.54
C GLU A 182 -25.62 -13.16 -8.21
N GLY A 183 -25.30 -13.44 -9.46
CA GLY A 183 -24.42 -12.58 -10.27
C GLY A 183 -22.93 -12.82 -9.98
N ASN A 184 -22.13 -11.77 -10.16
CA ASN A 184 -20.71 -11.82 -9.84
C ASN A 184 -20.55 -11.74 -8.31
N TRP A 185 -20.06 -12.81 -7.75
CA TRP A 185 -19.91 -12.95 -6.30
C TRP A 185 -18.54 -13.51 -5.93
N MET A 186 -18.03 -12.99 -4.85
CA MET A 186 -16.76 -13.43 -4.26
C MET A 186 -16.99 -13.68 -2.76
N GLN A 187 -16.59 -14.84 -2.28
CA GLN A 187 -16.74 -15.18 -0.88
C GLN A 187 -15.91 -14.27 0.01
N LEU A 188 -16.53 -13.75 1.07
CA LEU A 188 -15.87 -13.02 2.13
C LEU A 188 -15.63 -13.96 3.31
N PRO A 189 -14.40 -14.53 3.45
CA PRO A 189 -14.10 -15.48 4.52
C PRO A 189 -13.92 -14.77 5.86
N ALA A 190 -13.96 -15.53 6.94
CA ALA A 190 -13.60 -15.02 8.27
C ALA A 190 -12.15 -14.51 8.27
N GLY A 191 -11.93 -13.38 8.94
CA GLY A 191 -10.61 -12.74 8.99
C GLY A 191 -10.26 -11.89 7.76
N ALA A 192 -11.18 -11.69 6.80
CA ALA A 192 -10.97 -10.78 5.69
C ALA A 192 -10.65 -9.36 6.21
N SER A 193 -9.60 -8.75 5.72
CA SER A 193 -9.10 -7.43 6.16
C SER A 193 -8.97 -6.42 5.04
N SER A 194 -8.70 -6.87 3.82
CA SER A 194 -8.64 -6.01 2.66
C SER A 194 -9.00 -6.77 1.37
N VAL A 195 -9.34 -6.02 0.33
CA VAL A 195 -9.42 -6.52 -1.03
C VAL A 195 -8.37 -5.79 -1.87
N THR A 196 -7.53 -6.55 -2.57
CA THR A 196 -6.56 -6.03 -3.52
C THR A 196 -7.01 -6.34 -4.95
N THR A 197 -6.72 -5.41 -5.87
CA THR A 197 -6.98 -5.60 -7.29
C THR A 197 -5.70 -5.47 -8.09
N ARG A 198 -5.64 -6.19 -9.20
CA ARG A 198 -4.57 -6.12 -10.19
C ARG A 198 -5.20 -5.96 -11.56
N HIS A 199 -4.75 -4.93 -12.28
CA HIS A 199 -5.19 -4.65 -13.64
C HIS A 199 -3.95 -4.61 -14.53
N TYR A 200 -3.82 -5.55 -15.44
CA TYR A 200 -2.70 -5.68 -16.36
C TYR A 200 -3.05 -5.08 -17.71
N TYR A 201 -2.14 -4.32 -18.27
CA TYR A 201 -2.31 -3.65 -19.54
C TYR A 201 -1.19 -4.04 -20.52
N GLU A 202 -1.53 -4.21 -21.80
CA GLU A 202 -0.53 -4.38 -22.87
C GLU A 202 0.15 -3.05 -23.26
N ARG A 203 -0.38 -1.93 -22.77
CA ARG A 203 0.12 -0.58 -23.01
C ARG A 203 0.32 0.12 -21.68
N GLU A 204 1.28 1.04 -21.63
CA GLU A 204 1.62 1.79 -20.41
C GLU A 204 0.44 2.55 -19.80
N GLU A 205 -0.55 2.94 -20.62
CA GLU A 205 -1.71 3.71 -20.17
C GLU A 205 -3.00 2.93 -20.39
N SER A 206 -3.88 3.00 -19.41
CA SER A 206 -5.23 2.51 -19.58
C SER A 206 -5.99 3.37 -20.62
N ILE A 207 -6.96 2.78 -21.30
CA ILE A 207 -7.78 3.50 -22.29
C ILE A 207 -8.59 4.59 -21.62
N ASN A 208 -8.97 4.40 -20.36
CA ASN A 208 -9.68 5.37 -19.53
C ASN A 208 -8.74 5.88 -18.44
N ASN A 209 -8.19 7.07 -18.62
CA ASN A 209 -7.29 7.72 -17.66
C ASN A 209 -8.01 8.58 -16.61
N ASP A 210 -9.33 8.46 -16.47
CA ASP A 210 -10.14 9.23 -15.51
C ASP A 210 -10.44 8.45 -14.23
#